data_8ae60eb67ed2f0174b6051942910f83c
#
_entry.id   8ae60eb67ed2f0174b6051942910f83c
#
_cell.length_a   1.000
_cell.length_b   1.000
_cell.length_c   1.000
_cell.angle_alpha   90.00
_cell.angle_beta   90.00
_cell.angle_gamma   90.00
#
_symmetry.space_group_name_H-M   'P 1'
#
loop_
_entity.id
_entity.type
_entity.pdbx_description
1 polymer ?
#
loop_
_entity_poly.entity_id
_entity_poly.type
_entity_poly.pdbx_seq_one_letter_code
_entity_poly.pdbx_strand_id
1 'polypeptide(L)'
;MKRSMLLSTAGLIVASAVAVNTWAERDDEDRDDDHGGYAIGVWGDLPYSDLQATVGVPNLIADMNSQRLAFTVHDGDLKAGNGTPNSVTPTICSDALYVQALGFFNSLHAPAMLTPGDNDWTDCDRPSNGGFNSLERLDHERKLFFSTPFSLGKKRMRQEVQTTPLCLGVNGPTPCVENRRWTHRGVTYVTLNIQGSCNNLCDTAPNPAEFAARNQANIAWMREAFRDAQGRGSAAIMIIAQANPGWDLSDPTRAPLRNPQTLAETDGQPDGFQEFLIALRDEVIAFRKPVAYVHGDSHYFRVDKPFLDSLGRRLENLTRVETFGDNQGNGNNDVNWVKVQVEPRSRDVFTYQTQIVPGNRTAVPAP
;
A
#
# COMPACT_ATOMS: atom_id res chain seq x y z
N MET A 1 84.48 53.40 14.91
CA MET A 1 83.17 54.02 14.71
C MET A 1 82.70 53.70 13.36
N LYS A 2 81.91 52.68 13.16
CA LYS A 2 81.15 52.37 11.89
C LYS A 2 79.81 51.83 12.27
N ARG A 3 78.75 52.57 11.95
CA ARG A 3 77.36 52.15 12.12
C ARG A 3 76.99 51.22 10.99
N SER A 4 76.50 50.02 11.27
CA SER A 4 75.90 49.13 10.34
C SER A 4 74.41 49.36 10.29
N MET A 5 73.89 49.56 9.11
CA MET A 5 72.48 49.74 8.83
C MET A 5 71.91 48.35 8.46
N LEU A 6 70.94 47.90 9.22
CA LEU A 6 70.16 46.69 8.93
C LEU A 6 68.97 47.06 8.01
N LEU A 7 68.96 46.54 6.82
CA LEU A 7 67.77 46.57 5.94
C LEU A 7 66.83 45.44 6.34
N SER A 8 65.59 45.82 6.67
CA SER A 8 64.48 44.88 6.90
C SER A 8 63.69 44.71 5.61
N THR A 9 63.73 43.51 5.03
CA THR A 9 62.90 43.15 3.89
C THR A 9 61.57 42.56 4.41
N ALA A 10 60.49 43.30 4.20
CA ALA A 10 59.11 42.83 4.46
C ALA A 10 58.66 41.96 3.30
N GLY A 11 58.51 40.66 3.58
CA GLY A 11 57.88 39.73 2.64
C GLY A 11 56.39 39.83 2.67
N LEU A 12 55.80 40.15 1.53
CA LEU A 12 54.37 40.18 1.31
C LEU A 12 53.86 38.73 1.08
N ILE A 13 53.15 38.15 2.05
CA ILE A 13 52.47 36.87 1.86
C ILE A 13 51.10 37.18 1.26
N VAL A 14 50.91 36.84 -0.02
CA VAL A 14 49.60 36.84 -0.68
C VAL A 14 48.91 35.54 -0.31
N ALA A 15 47.94 35.60 0.59
CA ALA A 15 47.05 34.48 0.88
C ALA A 15 45.96 34.42 -0.19
N SER A 16 46.08 33.45 -1.10
CA SER A 16 45.03 33.13 -2.04
C SER A 16 43.91 32.39 -1.29
N ALA A 17 42.81 33.08 -1.02
CA ALA A 17 41.58 32.45 -0.52
C ALA A 17 40.92 31.66 -1.68
N VAL A 18 41.06 30.32 -1.65
CA VAL A 18 40.22 29.45 -2.48
C VAL A 18 38.85 29.43 -1.86
N ALA A 19 37.89 30.09 -2.51
CA ALA A 19 36.50 29.97 -2.16
C ALA A 19 36.02 28.56 -2.56
N VAL A 20 35.95 27.66 -1.60
CA VAL A 20 35.23 26.39 -1.76
C VAL A 20 33.76 26.73 -1.76
N ASN A 21 33.13 26.78 -2.94
CA ASN A 21 31.69 26.79 -3.05
C ASN A 21 31.20 25.41 -2.58
N THR A 22 30.93 25.28 -1.29
CA THR A 22 30.07 24.24 -0.78
C THR A 22 28.67 24.57 -1.28
N TRP A 23 28.25 23.88 -2.34
CA TRP A 23 26.83 23.72 -2.62
C TRP A 23 26.27 22.92 -1.42
N ALA A 24 25.80 23.67 -0.41
CA ALA A 24 24.85 23.12 0.53
C ALA A 24 23.64 22.74 -0.35
N GLU A 25 23.47 21.45 -0.59
CA GLU A 25 22.17 20.91 -0.93
C GLU A 25 21.24 21.45 0.16
N ARG A 26 20.47 22.45 -0.18
CA ARG A 26 19.31 22.79 0.62
C ARG A 26 18.44 21.56 0.50
N ASP A 27 18.41 20.76 1.56
CA ASP A 27 17.23 20.01 1.87
C ASP A 27 16.10 21.06 1.93
N ASP A 28 15.40 21.20 0.83
CA ASP A 28 14.07 21.80 0.81
C ASP A 28 13.21 20.85 1.64
N GLU A 29 13.38 20.90 2.96
CA GLU A 29 12.29 20.61 3.86
C GLU A 29 11.21 21.62 3.47
N ASP A 30 10.36 21.18 2.56
CA ASP A 30 9.10 21.83 2.25
C ASP A 30 8.45 22.15 3.61
N ARG A 31 8.58 23.41 4.03
CA ARG A 31 7.66 23.99 5.00
C ARG A 31 6.34 24.09 4.27
N ASP A 32 5.69 22.93 4.20
CA ASP A 32 4.37 22.77 3.58
C ASP A 32 3.31 23.32 4.57
N ASP A 33 3.36 24.63 4.82
CA ASP A 33 2.28 25.37 5.48
C ASP A 33 1.01 25.42 4.60
N ASP A 34 1.07 24.85 3.40
CA ASP A 34 -0.07 24.71 2.50
C ASP A 34 -0.87 23.43 2.85
N HIS A 35 -1.67 23.52 3.90
CA HIS A 35 -2.69 22.52 4.24
C HIS A 35 -3.87 22.50 3.24
N GLY A 36 -3.64 22.90 2.00
CA GLY A 36 -4.60 22.78 0.92
C GLY A 36 -4.97 21.32 0.64
N GLY A 37 -6.19 21.09 0.17
CA GLY A 37 -6.67 19.77 -0.23
C GLY A 37 -5.86 19.19 -1.39
N TYR A 38 -5.80 17.86 -1.45
CA TYR A 38 -5.16 17.10 -2.53
C TYR A 38 -5.94 15.84 -2.85
N ALA A 39 -5.59 15.19 -3.96
CA ALA A 39 -6.21 13.94 -4.35
C ALA A 39 -5.18 12.82 -4.45
N ILE A 40 -5.59 11.60 -4.11
CA ILE A 40 -4.83 10.37 -4.33
C ILE A 40 -5.68 9.37 -5.11
N GLY A 41 -5.04 8.40 -5.77
CA GLY A 41 -5.71 7.30 -6.45
C GLY A 41 -5.48 5.99 -5.70
N VAL A 42 -6.55 5.20 -5.46
CA VAL A 42 -6.44 3.85 -4.91
C VAL A 42 -7.10 2.84 -5.85
N TRP A 43 -6.44 1.69 -6.03
CA TRP A 43 -6.83 0.64 -6.96
C TRP A 43 -6.14 -0.67 -6.58
N GLY A 44 -6.64 -1.81 -7.03
CA GLY A 44 -6.05 -3.13 -6.80
C GLY A 44 -6.81 -4.24 -7.48
N ASP A 45 -6.48 -5.49 -7.18
CA ASP A 45 -7.14 -6.70 -7.72
C ASP A 45 -7.20 -6.71 -9.26
N LEU A 46 -6.12 -6.29 -9.92
CA LEU A 46 -6.00 -6.07 -11.37
C LEU A 46 -4.55 -6.25 -11.85
N PRO A 47 -4.35 -6.82 -13.06
CA PRO A 47 -5.33 -7.38 -14.00
C PRO A 47 -5.60 -8.87 -13.75
N TYR A 48 -6.84 -9.34 -14.00
CA TYR A 48 -7.25 -10.75 -13.86
C TYR A 48 -7.53 -11.44 -15.20
N SER A 49 -7.33 -10.76 -16.32
CA SER A 49 -7.46 -11.31 -17.66
C SER A 49 -6.55 -10.63 -18.68
N ASP A 50 -6.36 -11.26 -19.83
CA ASP A 50 -5.60 -10.67 -20.95
C ASP A 50 -6.19 -9.32 -21.39
N LEU A 51 -7.52 -9.19 -21.43
CA LEU A 51 -8.18 -7.92 -21.76
C LEU A 51 -7.86 -6.84 -20.73
N GLN A 52 -7.91 -7.18 -19.45
CA GLN A 52 -7.56 -6.24 -18.40
C GLN A 52 -6.08 -5.86 -18.44
N ALA A 53 -5.18 -6.82 -18.71
CA ALA A 53 -3.75 -6.54 -18.78
C ALA A 53 -3.37 -5.69 -20.00
N THR A 54 -4.01 -5.93 -21.16
CA THR A 54 -3.63 -5.29 -22.44
C THR A 54 -4.39 -4.00 -22.74
N VAL A 55 -5.58 -3.82 -22.16
CA VAL A 55 -6.47 -2.68 -22.41
C VAL A 55 -6.90 -2.01 -21.11
N GLY A 56 -7.45 -2.78 -20.16
CA GLY A 56 -8.10 -2.25 -18.97
C GLY A 56 -7.17 -1.43 -18.09
N VAL A 57 -6.08 -2.03 -17.61
CA VAL A 57 -5.10 -1.36 -16.74
C VAL A 57 -4.35 -0.23 -17.47
N PRO A 58 -3.94 -0.37 -18.75
CA PRO A 58 -3.43 0.76 -19.51
C PRO A 58 -4.39 1.96 -19.58
N ASN A 59 -5.68 1.74 -19.80
CA ASN A 59 -6.69 2.80 -19.80
C ASN A 59 -6.85 3.44 -18.41
N LEU A 60 -6.86 2.63 -17.35
CA LEU A 60 -6.92 3.10 -15.96
C LEU A 60 -5.71 4.00 -15.65
N ILE A 61 -4.50 3.57 -16.00
CA ILE A 61 -3.27 4.35 -15.81
C ILE A 61 -3.34 5.66 -16.60
N ALA A 62 -3.84 5.64 -17.84
CA ALA A 62 -4.01 6.84 -18.65
C ALA A 62 -5.01 7.82 -18.00
N ASP A 63 -6.11 7.31 -17.45
CA ASP A 63 -7.11 8.11 -16.74
C ASP A 63 -6.52 8.74 -15.47
N MET A 64 -5.81 7.97 -14.63
CA MET A 64 -5.09 8.50 -13.48
C MET A 64 -4.05 9.56 -13.86
N ASN A 65 -3.29 9.31 -14.94
CA ASN A 65 -2.25 10.23 -15.44
C ASN A 65 -2.83 11.54 -16.00
N SER A 66 -4.10 11.55 -16.37
CA SER A 66 -4.82 12.77 -16.79
C SER A 66 -5.20 13.66 -15.60
N GLN A 67 -5.12 13.14 -14.38
CA GLN A 67 -5.52 13.84 -13.17
C GLN A 67 -4.31 14.27 -12.33
N ARG A 68 -4.52 15.32 -11.50
CA ARG A 68 -3.50 15.80 -10.58
C ARG A 68 -3.56 15.00 -9.27
N LEU A 69 -2.83 13.90 -9.18
CA LEU A 69 -2.74 13.07 -8.00
C LEU A 69 -1.42 13.33 -7.27
N ALA A 70 -1.47 13.42 -5.93
CA ALA A 70 -0.29 13.50 -5.08
C ALA A 70 0.51 12.19 -5.13
N PHE A 71 -0.20 11.06 -5.12
CA PHE A 71 0.34 9.71 -5.29
C PHE A 71 -0.79 8.72 -5.60
N THR A 72 -0.44 7.49 -5.93
CA THR A 72 -1.36 6.37 -6.09
C THR A 72 -0.95 5.21 -5.17
N VAL A 73 -1.90 4.38 -4.76
CA VAL A 73 -1.64 3.16 -3.98
C VAL A 73 -2.39 1.99 -4.61
N HIS A 74 -1.70 0.89 -4.81
CA HIS A 74 -2.27 -0.40 -5.20
C HIS A 74 -2.43 -1.26 -3.94
N ASP A 75 -3.60 -1.81 -3.71
CA ASP A 75 -3.91 -2.55 -2.48
C ASP A 75 -3.71 -4.06 -2.59
N GLY A 76 -2.99 -4.53 -3.61
CA GLY A 76 -2.59 -5.93 -3.76
C GLY A 76 -3.24 -6.62 -4.96
N ASP A 77 -2.87 -7.86 -5.17
CA ASP A 77 -3.36 -8.74 -6.23
C ASP A 77 -3.03 -8.29 -7.66
N LEU A 78 -1.85 -8.69 -8.09
CA LEU A 78 -1.31 -8.41 -9.44
C LEU A 78 -1.85 -9.36 -10.52
N LYS A 79 -2.64 -10.36 -10.14
CA LYS A 79 -3.25 -11.39 -11.00
C LYS A 79 -4.45 -12.03 -10.30
N ALA A 80 -5.25 -12.81 -11.05
CA ALA A 80 -6.30 -13.67 -10.48
C ALA A 80 -5.75 -14.76 -9.56
N GLY A 81 -6.53 -15.24 -8.60
CA GLY A 81 -6.19 -16.30 -7.66
C GLY A 81 -5.72 -17.61 -8.32
N ASN A 82 -6.07 -17.84 -9.58
CA ASN A 82 -5.61 -18.99 -10.38
C ASN A 82 -5.09 -18.52 -11.74
N GLY A 83 -4.03 -19.15 -12.20
CA GLY A 83 -3.50 -18.94 -13.54
C GLY A 83 -4.50 -19.38 -14.63
N THR A 84 -4.55 -18.65 -15.74
CA THR A 84 -5.42 -18.91 -16.88
C THR A 84 -4.63 -19.65 -17.97
N PRO A 85 -5.01 -20.88 -18.33
CA PRO A 85 -4.37 -21.60 -19.42
C PRO A 85 -4.48 -20.84 -20.75
N ASN A 86 -3.40 -20.88 -21.55
CA ASN A 86 -3.32 -20.22 -22.86
C ASN A 86 -3.47 -18.69 -22.83
N SER A 87 -3.31 -18.06 -21.69
CA SER A 87 -3.21 -16.60 -21.59
C SER A 87 -2.02 -16.08 -22.39
N VAL A 88 -2.17 -14.94 -23.04
CA VAL A 88 -1.08 -14.23 -23.75
C VAL A 88 -0.32 -13.27 -22.85
N THR A 89 -0.84 -13.03 -21.64
CA THR A 89 -0.18 -12.26 -20.59
C THR A 89 0.21 -13.16 -19.41
N PRO A 90 1.13 -12.77 -18.55
CA PRO A 90 1.49 -13.56 -17.37
C PRO A 90 0.31 -13.70 -16.39
N THR A 91 -0.10 -14.92 -16.09
CA THR A 91 -1.19 -15.24 -15.13
C THR A 91 -0.78 -16.22 -14.05
N ILE A 92 0.47 -16.69 -14.07
CA ILE A 92 1.08 -17.50 -13.01
C ILE A 92 2.18 -16.68 -12.34
N CYS A 93 2.65 -17.08 -11.17
CA CYS A 93 3.65 -16.35 -10.39
C CYS A 93 5.08 -16.43 -10.97
N SER A 94 5.21 -16.36 -12.30
CA SER A 94 6.52 -16.27 -12.97
C SER A 94 7.13 -14.88 -12.83
N ASP A 95 8.43 -14.76 -12.98
CA ASP A 95 9.12 -13.46 -12.96
C ASP A 95 8.52 -12.46 -13.95
N ALA A 96 7.96 -12.95 -15.08
CA ALA A 96 7.29 -12.11 -16.07
C ALA A 96 6.06 -11.37 -15.51
N LEU A 97 5.33 -11.95 -14.56
CA LEU A 97 4.21 -11.30 -13.88
C LEU A 97 4.66 -10.03 -13.16
N TYR A 98 5.69 -10.15 -12.34
CA TYR A 98 6.19 -9.01 -11.54
C TYR A 98 6.85 -7.95 -12.42
N VAL A 99 7.51 -8.35 -13.51
CA VAL A 99 8.04 -7.40 -14.51
C VAL A 99 6.91 -6.63 -15.20
N GLN A 100 5.81 -7.30 -15.54
CA GLN A 100 4.62 -6.63 -16.09
C GLN A 100 4.05 -5.61 -15.09
N ALA A 101 3.84 -6.03 -13.84
CA ALA A 101 3.34 -5.15 -12.78
C ALA A 101 4.26 -3.95 -12.54
N LEU A 102 5.58 -4.17 -12.50
CA LEU A 102 6.56 -3.08 -12.39
C LEU A 102 6.43 -2.09 -13.56
N GLY A 103 6.14 -2.58 -14.76
CA GLY A 103 5.87 -1.75 -15.95
C GLY A 103 4.63 -0.87 -15.75
N PHE A 104 3.55 -1.41 -15.20
CA PHE A 104 2.34 -0.65 -14.88
C PHE A 104 2.61 0.44 -13.85
N PHE A 105 3.23 0.10 -12.72
CA PHE A 105 3.56 1.09 -11.69
C PHE A 105 4.46 2.20 -12.21
N ASN A 106 5.50 1.88 -12.99
CA ASN A 106 6.42 2.87 -13.54
C ASN A 106 5.81 3.70 -14.70
N SER A 107 4.63 3.32 -15.21
CA SER A 107 3.88 4.11 -16.18
C SER A 107 3.05 5.23 -15.55
N LEU A 108 2.79 5.15 -14.24
CA LEU A 108 2.12 6.21 -13.47
C LEU A 108 3.00 7.45 -13.36
N HIS A 109 2.43 8.63 -13.59
CA HIS A 109 3.14 9.90 -13.47
C HIS A 109 3.38 10.30 -12.02
N ALA A 110 2.41 10.03 -11.14
CA ALA A 110 2.51 10.24 -9.71
C ALA A 110 3.39 9.15 -9.04
N PRO A 111 3.89 9.38 -7.82
CA PRO A 111 4.45 8.33 -7.00
C PRO A 111 3.47 7.16 -6.86
N ALA A 112 3.94 5.93 -7.02
CA ALA A 112 3.12 4.72 -6.96
C ALA A 112 3.58 3.82 -5.81
N MET A 113 2.71 3.61 -4.84
CA MET A 113 2.89 2.71 -3.71
C MET A 113 2.09 1.44 -3.93
N LEU A 114 2.44 0.37 -3.24
CA LEU A 114 1.68 -0.88 -3.24
C LEU A 114 1.84 -1.62 -1.93
N THR A 115 0.95 -2.59 -1.68
CA THR A 115 1.10 -3.68 -0.71
C THR A 115 0.91 -5.00 -1.45
N PRO A 116 1.60 -6.11 -1.06
CA PRO A 116 1.35 -7.41 -1.64
C PRO A 116 -0.07 -7.93 -1.33
N GLY A 117 -0.63 -8.70 -2.26
CA GLY A 117 -1.84 -9.49 -2.05
C GLY A 117 -1.54 -10.98 -1.93
N ASP A 118 -2.55 -11.82 -1.65
CA ASP A 118 -2.36 -13.26 -1.56
C ASP A 118 -2.09 -13.90 -2.93
N ASN A 119 -2.72 -13.39 -3.98
CA ASN A 119 -2.49 -13.85 -5.34
C ASN A 119 -1.06 -13.61 -5.84
N ASP A 120 -0.33 -12.71 -5.19
CA ASP A 120 1.01 -12.31 -5.60
C ASP A 120 2.09 -13.23 -5.05
N TRP A 121 1.85 -13.89 -3.90
CA TRP A 121 2.85 -14.72 -3.28
C TRP A 121 2.32 -15.96 -2.53
N THR A 122 1.34 -15.88 -1.63
CA THR A 122 0.86 -17.07 -0.90
C THR A 122 0.25 -18.08 -1.83
N ASP A 123 -0.64 -17.66 -2.71
CA ASP A 123 -1.35 -18.49 -3.68
C ASP A 123 -0.43 -19.05 -4.79
N CYS A 124 0.83 -18.61 -4.83
CA CYS A 124 1.78 -19.06 -5.84
C CYS A 124 2.18 -20.54 -5.69
N ASP A 125 1.95 -21.15 -4.53
CA ASP A 125 2.18 -22.57 -4.29
C ASP A 125 1.11 -23.47 -4.93
N ARG A 126 -0.03 -22.89 -5.36
CA ARG A 126 -1.07 -23.63 -6.10
C ARG A 126 -0.51 -24.13 -7.43
N PRO A 127 -0.79 -25.40 -7.82
CA PRO A 127 -0.38 -25.91 -9.11
C PRO A 127 -0.85 -25.05 -10.30
N SER A 128 -2.05 -24.47 -10.20
CA SER A 128 -2.60 -23.55 -11.21
C SER A 128 -1.78 -22.25 -11.36
N ASN A 129 -1.01 -21.87 -10.35
CA ASN A 129 -0.16 -20.68 -10.33
C ASN A 129 1.33 -20.99 -10.61
N GLY A 130 1.64 -22.24 -10.95
CA GLY A 130 2.99 -22.70 -11.28
C GLY A 130 3.68 -23.45 -10.13
N GLY A 131 3.07 -23.56 -8.94
CA GLY A 131 3.62 -24.30 -7.81
C GLY A 131 4.93 -23.72 -7.25
N PHE A 132 5.03 -22.41 -7.20
CA PHE A 132 6.22 -21.72 -6.68
C PHE A 132 6.26 -21.73 -5.16
N ASN A 133 7.43 -21.56 -4.58
CA ASN A 133 7.56 -21.36 -3.15
C ASN A 133 7.09 -19.94 -2.76
N SER A 134 6.10 -19.84 -1.89
CA SER A 134 5.46 -18.58 -1.50
C SER A 134 6.46 -17.57 -0.89
N LEU A 135 7.35 -18.01 -0.01
CA LEU A 135 8.38 -17.14 0.58
C LEU A 135 9.40 -16.66 -0.46
N GLU A 136 9.71 -17.49 -1.44
CA GLU A 136 10.62 -17.10 -2.52
C GLU A 136 9.96 -16.02 -3.41
N ARG A 137 8.65 -16.13 -3.67
CA ARG A 137 7.91 -15.11 -4.41
C ARG A 137 7.82 -13.80 -3.64
N LEU A 138 7.53 -13.85 -2.35
CA LEU A 138 7.56 -12.65 -1.50
C LEU A 138 8.96 -11.99 -1.47
N ASP A 139 10.03 -12.78 -1.36
CA ASP A 139 11.39 -12.25 -1.40
C ASP A 139 11.74 -11.66 -2.79
N HIS A 140 11.13 -12.20 -3.87
CA HIS A 140 11.25 -11.63 -5.21
C HIS A 140 10.55 -10.27 -5.31
N GLU A 141 9.34 -10.12 -4.77
CA GLU A 141 8.64 -8.85 -4.68
C GLU A 141 9.41 -7.81 -3.85
N ARG A 142 9.91 -8.21 -2.67
CA ARG A 142 10.75 -7.37 -1.82
C ARG A 142 11.94 -6.79 -2.58
N LYS A 143 12.57 -7.62 -3.42
CA LYS A 143 13.69 -7.24 -4.26
C LYS A 143 13.31 -6.30 -5.39
N LEU A 144 12.16 -6.54 -6.02
CA LEU A 144 11.75 -5.84 -7.22
C LEU A 144 11.04 -4.51 -6.90
N PHE A 145 10.10 -4.52 -5.97
CA PHE A 145 9.25 -3.37 -5.67
C PHE A 145 9.73 -2.56 -4.46
N PHE A 146 10.42 -3.20 -3.51
CA PHE A 146 10.72 -2.61 -2.20
C PHE A 146 12.21 -2.47 -1.89
N SER A 147 13.08 -2.58 -2.89
CA SER A 147 14.54 -2.53 -2.72
C SER A 147 15.09 -1.18 -2.25
N THR A 148 14.32 -0.12 -2.34
CA THR A 148 14.70 1.23 -1.90
C THR A 148 13.62 1.85 -1.01
N PRO A 149 13.92 2.90 -0.22
CA PRO A 149 12.92 3.61 0.55
C PRO A 149 12.03 4.56 -0.28
N PHE A 150 12.06 4.43 -1.60
CA PHE A 150 11.27 5.27 -2.51
C PHE A 150 10.14 4.46 -3.15
N SER A 151 9.01 5.13 -3.40
CA SER A 151 7.93 4.60 -4.22
C SER A 151 8.38 4.27 -5.64
N LEU A 152 7.56 3.54 -6.36
CA LEU A 152 7.60 3.40 -7.81
C LEU A 152 6.97 4.64 -8.48
N GLY A 153 6.74 4.60 -9.79
CA GLY A 153 6.20 5.71 -10.57
C GLY A 153 7.29 6.61 -11.16
N LYS A 154 6.88 7.51 -12.07
CA LYS A 154 7.82 8.46 -12.70
C LYS A 154 8.32 9.51 -11.71
N LYS A 155 7.45 9.99 -10.82
CA LYS A 155 7.85 10.74 -9.63
C LYS A 155 8.02 9.75 -8.49
N ARG A 156 8.94 10.05 -7.59
CA ARG A 156 9.22 9.18 -6.45
C ARG A 156 9.00 9.93 -5.15
N MET A 157 8.43 9.24 -4.17
CA MET A 157 8.23 9.74 -2.83
C MET A 157 8.97 8.85 -1.85
N ARG A 158 9.69 9.46 -0.91
CA ARG A 158 10.36 8.72 0.16
C ARG A 158 9.33 8.20 1.15
N GLN A 159 9.55 6.96 1.61
CA GLN A 159 8.74 6.29 2.62
C GLN A 159 9.63 5.81 3.76
N GLU A 160 9.10 5.76 4.96
CA GLU A 160 9.69 5.00 6.06
C GLU A 160 9.44 3.52 5.83
N VAL A 161 10.40 2.69 6.22
CA VAL A 161 10.44 1.25 5.94
C VAL A 161 10.56 0.51 7.25
N GLN A 162 9.81 -0.57 7.44
CA GLN A 162 9.99 -1.46 8.57
C GLN A 162 11.26 -2.30 8.38
N THR A 163 12.35 -1.88 9.04
CA THR A 163 13.68 -2.49 8.85
C THR A 163 14.04 -3.55 9.90
N THR A 164 13.27 -3.69 10.97
CA THR A 164 13.49 -4.75 11.96
C THR A 164 13.21 -6.12 11.33
N PRO A 165 14.10 -7.13 11.49
CA PRO A 165 13.95 -8.43 10.86
C PRO A 165 12.94 -9.31 11.61
N LEU A 166 11.67 -8.93 11.56
CA LEU A 166 10.56 -9.64 12.20
C LEU A 166 9.83 -10.60 11.26
N CYS A 167 9.91 -10.37 9.93
CA CYS A 167 9.30 -11.25 8.94
C CYS A 167 10.19 -12.44 8.58
N LEU A 168 9.64 -13.40 7.86
CA LEU A 168 10.40 -14.51 7.30
C LEU A 168 10.59 -14.34 5.79
N GLY A 169 11.71 -14.82 5.31
CA GLY A 169 12.03 -15.05 3.90
C GLY A 169 12.60 -16.47 3.76
N VAL A 170 12.99 -16.85 2.56
CA VAL A 170 13.54 -18.19 2.28
C VAL A 170 14.75 -18.52 3.16
N ASN A 171 15.56 -17.53 3.50
CA ASN A 171 16.78 -17.71 4.28
C ASN A 171 16.61 -17.42 5.78
N GLY A 172 15.37 -17.35 6.29
CA GLY A 172 15.06 -17.06 7.68
C GLY A 172 14.62 -15.62 7.93
N PRO A 173 14.83 -15.07 9.15
CA PRO A 173 14.35 -13.75 9.51
C PRO A 173 14.86 -12.65 8.58
N THR A 174 13.94 -11.78 8.14
CA THR A 174 14.21 -10.68 7.22
C THR A 174 13.38 -9.45 7.59
N PRO A 175 13.79 -8.21 7.24
CA PRO A 175 12.94 -7.05 7.36
C PRO A 175 11.65 -7.17 6.55
N CYS A 176 10.55 -6.62 7.08
CA CYS A 176 9.25 -6.53 6.39
C CYS A 176 9.25 -5.27 5.52
N VAL A 177 10.12 -5.24 4.50
CA VAL A 177 10.37 -4.03 3.70
C VAL A 177 9.17 -3.58 2.86
N GLU A 178 8.19 -4.43 2.68
CA GLU A 178 6.89 -4.16 2.07
C GLU A 178 5.98 -3.30 2.96
N ASN A 179 6.18 -3.31 4.27
CA ASN A 179 5.47 -2.44 5.19
C ASN A 179 6.08 -1.03 5.15
N ARG A 180 5.30 -0.07 4.69
CA ARG A 180 5.72 1.30 4.44
C ARG A 180 4.86 2.30 5.21
N ARG A 181 5.43 3.46 5.52
CA ARG A 181 4.72 4.59 6.12
C ARG A 181 5.24 5.90 5.54
N TRP A 182 4.35 6.86 5.34
CA TRP A 182 4.70 8.23 4.97
C TRP A 182 3.65 9.21 5.47
N THR A 183 4.04 10.46 5.60
CA THR A 183 3.13 11.55 5.92
C THR A 183 3.10 12.52 4.74
N HIS A 184 1.90 12.92 4.33
CA HIS A 184 1.72 13.93 3.30
C HIS A 184 0.69 14.95 3.75
N ARG A 185 1.08 16.22 3.82
CA ARG A 185 0.22 17.37 4.21
C ARG A 185 -0.64 17.10 5.46
N GLY A 186 -0.02 16.60 6.51
CA GLY A 186 -0.68 16.37 7.79
C GLY A 186 -1.60 15.15 7.86
N VAL A 187 -1.51 14.21 6.94
CA VAL A 187 -2.18 12.90 6.98
C VAL A 187 -1.12 11.80 6.91
N THR A 188 -1.24 10.81 7.78
CA THR A 188 -0.36 9.64 7.82
C THR A 188 -0.95 8.49 7.01
N TYR A 189 -0.11 7.82 6.24
CA TYR A 189 -0.44 6.65 5.40
C TYR A 189 0.45 5.48 5.80
N VAL A 190 -0.10 4.28 5.80
CA VAL A 190 0.64 3.05 6.10
C VAL A 190 0.15 1.90 5.24
N THR A 191 1.06 1.17 4.62
CA THR A 191 0.79 -0.12 3.98
C THR A 191 1.19 -1.25 4.91
N LEU A 192 0.37 -2.33 4.91
CA LEU A 192 0.58 -3.53 5.71
C LEU A 192 0.37 -4.76 4.82
N ASN A 193 1.31 -5.70 4.87
CA ASN A 193 1.16 -6.98 4.21
C ASN A 193 0.19 -7.88 5.00
N ILE A 194 -1.11 -7.59 4.86
CA ILE A 194 -2.23 -8.38 5.38
C ILE A 194 -3.06 -8.78 4.17
N GLN A 195 -3.20 -10.05 3.94
CA GLN A 195 -3.71 -10.60 2.70
C GLN A 195 -4.85 -11.59 2.91
N GLY A 196 -5.55 -11.93 1.83
CA GLY A 196 -6.57 -12.96 1.77
C GLY A 196 -6.08 -14.34 2.23
N SER A 197 -6.76 -15.39 1.82
CA SER A 197 -6.42 -16.79 2.14
C SER A 197 -6.20 -17.02 3.65
N CYS A 198 -7.10 -16.46 4.50
CA CYS A 198 -7.00 -16.45 5.96
C CYS A 198 -5.64 -15.92 6.46
N ASN A 199 -5.07 -14.94 5.77
CA ASN A 199 -3.78 -14.36 6.08
C ASN A 199 -2.64 -15.41 6.06
N ASN A 200 -2.60 -16.30 5.05
CA ASN A 200 -1.67 -17.42 4.85
C ASN A 200 -1.93 -18.64 5.75
N LEU A 201 -3.14 -18.81 6.28
CA LEU A 201 -3.50 -19.98 7.10
C LEU A 201 -4.45 -20.96 6.39
N CYS A 202 -5.03 -20.59 5.24
CA CYS A 202 -6.03 -21.37 4.51
C CYS A 202 -5.60 -21.81 3.10
N ASP A 203 -4.38 -21.53 2.69
CA ASP A 203 -3.92 -21.84 1.34
C ASP A 203 -3.46 -23.32 1.19
N THR A 204 -2.98 -23.69 0.00
CA THR A 204 -2.54 -25.04 -0.36
C THR A 204 -1.43 -25.56 0.56
N ALA A 205 -0.47 -24.68 0.90
CA ALA A 205 0.58 -24.97 1.88
C ALA A 205 0.64 -23.90 2.99
N PRO A 206 -0.31 -23.88 3.93
CA PRO A 206 -0.35 -22.90 5.00
C PRO A 206 0.96 -22.83 5.78
N ASN A 207 1.40 -21.60 6.10
CA ASN A 207 2.63 -21.39 6.87
C ASN A 207 2.38 -20.62 8.17
N PRO A 208 1.99 -21.31 9.28
CA PRO A 208 1.71 -20.66 10.55
C PRO A 208 2.88 -19.89 11.14
N ALA A 209 4.12 -20.30 10.86
CA ALA A 209 5.31 -19.63 11.38
C ALA A 209 5.52 -18.28 10.66
N GLU A 210 5.33 -18.25 9.35
CA GLU A 210 5.35 -17.03 8.56
C GLU A 210 4.23 -16.08 9.00
N PHE A 211 3.00 -16.60 9.06
CA PHE A 211 1.85 -15.84 9.55
C PHE A 211 2.14 -15.17 10.91
N ALA A 212 2.57 -15.94 11.91
CA ALA A 212 2.81 -15.43 13.25
C ALA A 212 3.88 -14.31 13.25
N ALA A 213 4.96 -14.49 12.51
CA ALA A 213 6.04 -13.51 12.40
C ALA A 213 5.55 -12.20 11.73
N ARG A 214 4.89 -12.31 10.58
CA ARG A 214 4.37 -11.17 9.82
C ARG A 214 3.22 -10.47 10.54
N ASN A 215 2.29 -11.22 11.16
CA ASN A 215 1.18 -10.62 11.93
C ASN A 215 1.70 -9.78 13.09
N GLN A 216 2.69 -10.29 13.84
CA GLN A 216 3.35 -9.53 14.90
C GLN A 216 4.03 -8.27 14.35
N ALA A 217 4.72 -8.36 13.22
CA ALA A 217 5.37 -7.24 12.57
C ALA A 217 4.36 -6.17 12.11
N ASN A 218 3.26 -6.59 11.48
CA ASN A 218 2.18 -5.71 11.02
C ASN A 218 1.52 -4.96 12.18
N ILE A 219 1.19 -5.65 13.27
CA ILE A 219 0.62 -5.04 14.48
C ILE A 219 1.59 -4.02 15.08
N ALA A 220 2.87 -4.37 15.18
CA ALA A 220 3.89 -3.45 15.72
C ALA A 220 4.02 -2.19 14.85
N TRP A 221 4.08 -2.35 13.51
CA TRP A 221 4.21 -1.23 12.56
C TRP A 221 2.97 -0.35 12.54
N MET A 222 1.79 -0.93 12.57
CA MET A 222 0.52 -0.20 12.70
C MET A 222 0.49 0.64 13.98
N ARG A 223 0.80 0.06 15.14
CA ARG A 223 0.84 0.78 16.41
C ARG A 223 1.86 1.92 16.39
N GLU A 224 3.01 1.69 15.75
CA GLU A 224 4.01 2.74 15.55
C GLU A 224 3.49 3.86 14.66
N ALA A 225 2.75 3.54 13.57
CA ALA A 225 2.12 4.52 12.70
C ALA A 225 1.09 5.39 13.45
N PHE A 226 0.28 4.81 14.32
CA PHE A 226 -0.66 5.57 15.16
C PHE A 226 0.08 6.49 16.16
N ARG A 227 1.14 5.99 16.82
CA ARG A 227 1.95 6.83 17.72
C ARG A 227 2.60 8.00 16.99
N ASP A 228 3.15 7.75 15.80
CA ASP A 228 3.76 8.78 14.96
C ASP A 228 2.72 9.81 14.50
N ALA A 229 1.56 9.35 14.03
CA ALA A 229 0.45 10.22 13.65
C ALA A 229 -0.03 11.10 14.81
N GLN A 230 -0.11 10.56 16.03
CA GLN A 230 -0.42 11.33 17.24
C GLN A 230 0.69 12.35 17.56
N GLY A 231 1.96 11.93 17.54
CA GLY A 231 3.10 12.76 17.82
C GLY A 231 3.26 13.93 16.85
N ARG A 232 2.97 13.72 15.57
CA ARG A 232 2.98 14.76 14.52
C ARG A 232 1.70 15.61 14.51
N GLY A 233 0.67 15.23 15.24
CA GLY A 233 -0.63 15.89 15.20
C GLY A 233 -1.43 15.64 13.94
N SER A 234 -1.17 14.53 13.20
CA SER A 234 -1.84 14.20 11.94
C SER A 234 -3.36 14.31 12.07
N ALA A 235 -3.99 14.85 11.03
CA ALA A 235 -5.44 15.04 10.98
C ALA A 235 -6.20 13.70 10.86
N ALA A 236 -5.59 12.73 10.19
CA ALA A 236 -6.13 11.40 9.95
C ALA A 236 -5.02 10.39 9.70
N ILE A 237 -5.39 9.11 9.68
CA ILE A 237 -4.53 8.01 9.22
C ILE A 237 -5.28 7.16 8.19
N MET A 238 -4.57 6.69 7.15
CA MET A 238 -5.08 5.74 6.18
C MET A 238 -4.22 4.48 6.21
N ILE A 239 -4.83 3.34 6.47
CA ILE A 239 -4.22 2.02 6.46
C ILE A 239 -4.63 1.35 5.16
N ILE A 240 -3.67 0.80 4.42
CA ILE A 240 -3.88 0.09 3.17
C ILE A 240 -3.34 -1.32 3.32
N ALA A 241 -4.18 -2.31 3.08
CA ALA A 241 -3.86 -3.73 3.07
C ALA A 241 -4.66 -4.41 1.95
N GLN A 242 -4.35 -5.65 1.60
CA GLN A 242 -5.12 -6.31 0.54
C GLN A 242 -6.39 -6.97 1.11
N ALA A 243 -6.32 -7.65 2.24
CA ALA A 243 -7.39 -8.50 2.73
C ALA A 243 -8.67 -7.75 3.15
N ASN A 244 -9.80 -8.34 2.78
CA ASN A 244 -11.06 -8.15 3.51
C ASN A 244 -11.03 -9.04 4.77
N PRO A 245 -10.91 -8.46 5.96
CA PRO A 245 -10.75 -9.27 7.19
C PRO A 245 -12.08 -9.87 7.70
N GLY A 246 -13.13 -9.88 6.89
CA GLY A 246 -14.38 -10.57 7.22
C GLY A 246 -15.27 -9.91 8.27
N TRP A 247 -15.23 -8.61 8.43
CA TRP A 247 -16.11 -7.86 9.34
C TRP A 247 -17.47 -7.50 8.75
N ASP A 248 -17.73 -7.97 7.52
CA ASP A 248 -19.03 -7.78 6.87
C ASP A 248 -19.96 -8.95 7.18
N LEU A 249 -20.86 -8.74 8.12
CA LEU A 249 -21.84 -9.72 8.52
C LEU A 249 -23.10 -9.72 7.66
N SER A 250 -23.24 -8.74 6.77
CA SER A 250 -24.43 -8.62 5.92
C SER A 250 -24.38 -9.50 4.68
N ASP A 251 -23.18 -9.92 4.24
CA ASP A 251 -22.99 -10.76 3.06
C ASP A 251 -22.00 -11.91 3.34
N PRO A 252 -22.49 -13.05 3.87
CA PRO A 252 -21.64 -14.18 4.21
C PRO A 252 -21.02 -14.87 3.00
N THR A 253 -21.40 -14.50 1.78
CA THR A 253 -20.83 -15.08 0.55
C THR A 253 -19.58 -14.36 0.09
N ARG A 254 -19.24 -13.22 0.68
CA ARG A 254 -18.14 -12.35 0.23
C ARG A 254 -16.95 -12.32 1.18
N ALA A 255 -17.16 -12.66 2.43
CA ALA A 255 -16.11 -12.63 3.44
C ALA A 255 -16.42 -13.62 4.56
N PRO A 256 -15.40 -14.10 5.30
CA PRO A 256 -15.61 -14.90 6.50
C PRO A 256 -16.56 -14.21 7.46
N LEU A 257 -17.46 -14.99 8.08
CA LEU A 257 -18.33 -14.48 9.12
C LEU A 257 -17.53 -14.27 10.41
N ARG A 258 -17.73 -13.13 11.05
CA ARG A 258 -17.00 -12.75 12.25
C ARG A 258 -17.93 -12.19 13.32
N ASN A 259 -17.73 -12.60 14.58
CA ASN A 259 -18.46 -12.00 15.69
C ASN A 259 -18.06 -10.51 15.84
N PRO A 260 -18.99 -9.56 15.77
CA PRO A 260 -18.64 -8.14 15.72
C PRO A 260 -18.05 -7.58 17.02
N GLN A 261 -18.30 -8.22 18.17
CA GLN A 261 -17.79 -7.78 19.47
C GLN A 261 -16.46 -8.42 19.84
N THR A 262 -16.34 -9.74 19.66
CA THR A 262 -15.11 -10.48 19.98
C THR A 262 -14.11 -10.47 18.85
N LEU A 263 -14.57 -10.16 17.63
CA LEU A 263 -13.82 -10.21 16.37
C LEU A 263 -13.32 -11.63 16.00
N ALA A 264 -13.79 -12.65 16.72
CA ALA A 264 -13.48 -14.04 16.39
C ALA A 264 -14.27 -14.49 15.17
N GLU A 265 -13.62 -15.27 14.32
CA GLU A 265 -14.22 -15.90 13.16
C GLU A 265 -15.23 -16.99 13.58
N THR A 266 -16.30 -17.16 12.81
CA THR A 266 -17.41 -18.04 13.15
C THR A 266 -17.75 -19.07 12.09
N ASP A 267 -17.01 -19.10 10.98
CA ASP A 267 -17.21 -20.03 9.87
C ASP A 267 -16.41 -21.34 10.01
N GLY A 268 -15.57 -21.44 11.05
CA GLY A 268 -14.75 -22.62 11.33
C GLY A 268 -13.42 -22.68 10.57
N GLN A 269 -13.08 -21.64 9.80
CA GLN A 269 -11.76 -21.51 9.19
C GLN A 269 -10.71 -21.03 10.22
N PRO A 270 -9.41 -21.20 9.95
CA PRO A 270 -8.36 -20.58 10.74
C PRO A 270 -8.48 -19.07 10.79
N ASP A 271 -8.45 -18.48 11.99
CA ASP A 271 -8.57 -17.03 12.16
C ASP A 271 -7.24 -16.30 12.02
N GLY A 272 -6.95 -15.79 10.84
CA GLY A 272 -5.75 -15.00 10.54
C GLY A 272 -5.87 -13.50 10.85
N PHE A 273 -7.02 -12.99 11.30
CA PHE A 273 -7.26 -11.54 11.40
C PHE A 273 -7.62 -11.05 12.80
N GLN A 274 -8.07 -11.91 13.71
CA GLN A 274 -8.61 -11.49 15.00
C GLN A 274 -7.63 -10.62 15.81
N GLU A 275 -6.38 -11.06 15.95
CA GLU A 275 -5.38 -10.29 16.72
C GLU A 275 -5.11 -8.92 16.13
N PHE A 276 -5.00 -8.85 14.81
CA PHE A 276 -4.83 -7.57 14.09
C PHE A 276 -6.05 -6.67 14.28
N LEU A 277 -7.25 -7.20 14.13
CA LEU A 277 -8.49 -6.41 14.29
C LEU A 277 -8.68 -5.92 15.72
N ILE A 278 -8.34 -6.72 16.74
CA ILE A 278 -8.34 -6.26 18.14
C ILE A 278 -7.37 -5.09 18.31
N ALA A 279 -6.14 -5.24 17.81
CA ALA A 279 -5.15 -4.16 17.89
C ALA A 279 -5.60 -2.90 17.15
N LEU A 280 -6.15 -3.05 15.93
CA LEU A 280 -6.69 -1.93 15.15
C LEU A 280 -7.83 -1.23 15.90
N ARG A 281 -8.75 -1.99 16.49
CA ARG A 281 -9.85 -1.44 17.29
C ARG A 281 -9.37 -0.56 18.43
N ASP A 282 -8.39 -1.04 19.17
CA ASP A 282 -7.81 -0.32 20.31
C ASP A 282 -7.16 1.01 19.86
N GLU A 283 -6.40 0.97 18.75
CA GLU A 283 -5.77 2.17 18.18
C GLU A 283 -6.81 3.17 17.64
N VAL A 284 -7.86 2.71 16.97
CA VAL A 284 -8.95 3.56 16.46
C VAL A 284 -9.67 4.27 17.61
N ILE A 285 -9.96 3.55 18.70
CA ILE A 285 -10.60 4.12 19.90
C ILE A 285 -9.68 5.17 20.54
N ALA A 286 -8.39 4.91 20.63
CA ALA A 286 -7.41 5.83 21.22
C ALA A 286 -7.16 7.07 20.36
N PHE A 287 -7.11 6.92 19.04
CA PHE A 287 -6.76 7.99 18.09
C PHE A 287 -7.84 9.07 17.98
N ARG A 288 -9.12 8.71 18.01
CA ARG A 288 -10.30 9.61 17.99
C ARG A 288 -10.43 10.55 16.77
N LYS A 289 -9.54 10.47 15.81
CA LYS A 289 -9.58 11.20 14.54
C LYS A 289 -9.95 10.22 13.43
N PRO A 290 -10.27 10.70 12.20
CA PRO A 290 -10.62 9.84 11.09
C PRO A 290 -9.55 8.80 10.79
N VAL A 291 -9.98 7.55 10.65
CA VAL A 291 -9.19 6.40 10.21
C VAL A 291 -9.86 5.82 8.98
N ALA A 292 -9.13 5.66 7.88
CA ALA A 292 -9.56 4.90 6.73
C ALA A 292 -8.84 3.53 6.72
N TYR A 293 -9.58 2.45 6.49
CA TYR A 293 -9.01 1.15 6.13
C TYR A 293 -9.39 0.84 4.70
N VAL A 294 -8.39 0.82 3.82
CA VAL A 294 -8.54 0.58 2.39
C VAL A 294 -8.09 -0.84 2.09
N HIS A 295 -8.91 -1.59 1.34
CA HIS A 295 -8.59 -2.95 0.94
C HIS A 295 -9.25 -3.34 -0.38
N GLY A 296 -8.81 -4.45 -0.97
CA GLY A 296 -9.40 -5.13 -2.11
C GLY A 296 -10.07 -6.46 -1.73
N ASP A 297 -9.60 -7.57 -2.33
CA ASP A 297 -9.90 -8.98 -2.04
C ASP A 297 -11.30 -9.46 -2.47
N SER A 298 -12.37 -8.79 -2.04
CA SER A 298 -13.74 -9.20 -2.37
C SER A 298 -14.28 -8.59 -3.67
N HIS A 299 -13.55 -7.67 -4.31
CA HIS A 299 -13.86 -7.04 -5.60
C HIS A 299 -15.19 -6.27 -5.64
N TYR A 300 -15.63 -5.74 -4.52
CA TYR A 300 -16.92 -5.07 -4.44
C TYR A 300 -16.78 -3.66 -3.87
N PHE A 301 -16.73 -2.68 -4.75
CA PHE A 301 -16.59 -1.29 -4.31
C PHE A 301 -17.66 -0.93 -3.28
N ARG A 302 -17.23 -0.50 -2.10
CA ARG A 302 -18.08 0.02 -1.03
C ARG A 302 -17.33 0.95 -0.09
N VAL A 303 -18.08 1.82 0.54
CA VAL A 303 -17.62 2.70 1.61
C VAL A 303 -18.62 2.60 2.75
N ASP A 304 -18.21 2.11 3.91
CA ASP A 304 -19.07 1.92 5.07
C ASP A 304 -18.32 2.02 6.41
N LYS A 305 -19.02 1.77 7.50
CA LYS A 305 -18.49 1.79 8.87
C LYS A 305 -18.83 0.48 9.59
N PRO A 306 -18.18 -0.63 9.26
CA PRO A 306 -18.54 -1.95 9.78
C PRO A 306 -18.05 -2.18 11.21
N PHE A 307 -17.11 -1.40 11.71
CA PHE A 307 -16.34 -1.72 12.90
C PHE A 307 -17.04 -1.31 14.19
N LEU A 308 -17.13 -2.26 15.12
CA LEU A 308 -17.77 -2.05 16.42
C LEU A 308 -16.73 -2.16 17.55
N ASP A 309 -17.01 -1.47 18.66
CA ASP A 309 -16.29 -1.70 19.91
C ASP A 309 -16.75 -3.01 20.59
N SER A 310 -16.10 -3.37 21.70
CA SER A 310 -16.42 -4.59 22.44
C SER A 310 -17.81 -4.57 23.10
N LEU A 311 -18.48 -3.42 23.13
CA LEU A 311 -19.86 -3.25 23.62
C LEU A 311 -20.88 -3.23 22.48
N GLY A 312 -20.45 -3.45 21.23
CA GLY A 312 -21.31 -3.44 20.05
C GLY A 312 -21.68 -2.04 19.55
N ARG A 313 -20.99 -0.99 19.99
CA ARG A 313 -21.20 0.38 19.51
C ARG A 313 -20.31 0.66 18.30
N ARG A 314 -20.88 1.31 17.28
CA ARG A 314 -20.14 1.65 16.05
C ARG A 314 -18.99 2.63 16.33
N LEU A 315 -17.83 2.36 15.77
CA LEU A 315 -16.68 3.26 15.74
C LEU A 315 -16.83 4.24 14.57
N GLU A 316 -17.45 5.38 14.84
CA GLU A 316 -17.80 6.37 13.81
C GLU A 316 -16.57 7.00 13.15
N ASN A 317 -15.42 6.95 13.78
CA ASN A 317 -14.17 7.48 13.24
C ASN A 317 -13.40 6.49 12.34
N LEU A 318 -13.84 5.23 12.19
CA LEU A 318 -13.27 4.32 11.18
C LEU A 318 -14.21 4.21 9.98
N THR A 319 -13.65 4.33 8.78
CA THR A 319 -14.32 4.08 7.51
C THR A 319 -13.56 2.98 6.77
N ARG A 320 -14.28 1.93 6.36
CA ARG A 320 -13.77 0.95 5.40
C ARG A 320 -13.99 1.47 3.98
N VAL A 321 -13.00 1.25 3.13
CA VAL A 321 -13.06 1.49 1.69
C VAL A 321 -12.59 0.22 1.00
N GLU A 322 -13.47 -0.46 0.32
CA GLU A 322 -13.10 -1.56 -0.56
C GLU A 322 -13.01 -1.02 -1.99
N THR A 323 -11.90 -1.29 -2.67
CA THR A 323 -11.66 -0.80 -4.03
C THR A 323 -12.43 -1.62 -5.06
N PHE A 324 -12.43 -1.16 -6.30
CA PHE A 324 -12.84 -2.00 -7.42
C PHE A 324 -11.80 -3.10 -7.62
N GLY A 325 -12.27 -4.27 -7.97
CA GLY A 325 -11.43 -5.39 -8.39
C GLY A 325 -12.01 -6.01 -9.65
N ASP A 326 -11.51 -7.19 -9.96
CA ASP A 326 -12.03 -7.97 -11.07
C ASP A 326 -13.49 -8.35 -10.87
N ASN A 327 -14.32 -8.04 -11.84
CA ASN A 327 -15.71 -8.48 -11.89
C ASN A 327 -15.96 -9.32 -13.15
N GLN A 328 -15.13 -10.35 -13.36
CA GLN A 328 -15.18 -11.19 -14.56
C GLN A 328 -16.45 -12.03 -14.68
N GLY A 329 -17.17 -12.27 -13.61
CA GLY A 329 -18.33 -13.15 -13.60
C GLY A 329 -19.39 -12.83 -14.67
N ASN A 330 -19.36 -11.62 -15.22
CA ASN A 330 -20.27 -11.14 -16.25
C ASN A 330 -19.58 -10.78 -17.58
N GLY A 331 -18.30 -11.09 -17.75
CA GLY A 331 -17.51 -10.70 -18.92
C GLY A 331 -17.26 -9.18 -19.02
N ASN A 332 -17.46 -8.46 -17.94
CA ASN A 332 -17.24 -7.02 -17.87
C ASN A 332 -15.76 -6.70 -17.64
N ASN A 333 -15.32 -5.61 -18.23
CA ASN A 333 -13.99 -5.05 -18.01
C ASN A 333 -14.11 -3.87 -17.01
N ASP A 334 -14.57 -4.15 -15.79
CA ASP A 334 -14.84 -3.14 -14.76
C ASP A 334 -13.55 -2.66 -14.08
N VAL A 335 -12.54 -2.36 -14.87
CA VAL A 335 -11.26 -1.84 -14.42
C VAL A 335 -11.40 -0.36 -14.12
N ASN A 336 -11.68 -0.07 -12.86
CA ASN A 336 -11.95 1.27 -12.34
C ASN A 336 -11.07 1.56 -11.11
N TRP A 337 -11.11 2.79 -10.60
CA TRP A 337 -10.33 3.19 -9.44
C TRP A 337 -11.11 4.17 -8.55
N VAL A 338 -10.62 4.39 -7.35
CA VAL A 338 -11.22 5.32 -6.39
C VAL A 338 -10.30 6.53 -6.23
N LYS A 339 -10.84 7.71 -6.51
CA LYS A 339 -10.19 8.98 -6.18
C LYS A 339 -10.56 9.37 -4.78
N VAL A 340 -9.57 9.52 -3.91
CA VAL A 340 -9.77 10.04 -2.57
C VAL A 340 -9.36 11.50 -2.55
N GLN A 341 -10.33 12.38 -2.31
CA GLN A 341 -10.07 13.78 -1.98
C GLN A 341 -9.70 13.86 -0.50
N VAL A 342 -8.58 14.51 -0.22
CA VAL A 342 -8.05 14.64 1.15
C VAL A 342 -8.02 16.09 1.54
N GLU A 343 -8.81 16.44 2.55
CA GLU A 343 -8.95 17.80 3.10
C GLU A 343 -8.58 17.78 4.59
N PRO A 344 -7.30 17.94 4.95
CA PRO A 344 -6.86 17.79 6.35
C PRO A 344 -7.55 18.71 7.36
N ARG A 345 -8.11 19.82 6.90
CA ARG A 345 -8.88 20.76 7.73
C ARG A 345 -10.36 20.42 7.83
N SER A 346 -10.85 19.50 7.02
CA SER A 346 -12.23 19.01 7.09
C SER A 346 -12.41 18.07 8.28
N ARG A 347 -13.62 18.04 8.82
CA ARG A 347 -13.98 17.10 9.89
C ARG A 347 -13.81 15.64 9.46
N ASP A 348 -14.17 15.32 8.22
CA ASP A 348 -14.16 13.95 7.71
C ASP A 348 -12.84 13.58 7.03
N VAL A 349 -12.01 14.55 6.68
CA VAL A 349 -10.72 14.47 6.00
C VAL A 349 -10.79 13.79 4.63
N PHE A 350 -11.45 12.64 4.50
CA PHE A 350 -11.49 11.83 3.28
C PHE A 350 -12.86 11.86 2.62
N THR A 351 -12.89 12.10 1.30
CA THR A 351 -14.07 11.93 0.45
C THR A 351 -13.73 10.98 -0.70
N TYR A 352 -14.53 9.97 -0.92
CA TYR A 352 -14.29 8.89 -1.88
C TYR A 352 -15.16 9.07 -3.12
N GLN A 353 -14.53 9.05 -4.30
CA GLN A 353 -15.18 9.26 -5.59
C GLN A 353 -14.83 8.11 -6.53
N THR A 354 -15.84 7.40 -7.03
CA THR A 354 -15.64 6.39 -8.06
C THR A 354 -15.18 7.05 -9.37
N GLN A 355 -14.14 6.50 -9.95
CA GLN A 355 -13.64 6.90 -11.27
C GLN A 355 -13.93 5.75 -12.25
N ILE A 356 -15.04 5.88 -12.97
CA ILE A 356 -15.41 4.94 -14.01
C ILE A 356 -14.63 5.28 -15.28
N VAL A 357 -13.61 4.48 -15.57
CA VAL A 357 -12.66 4.72 -16.66
C VAL A 357 -13.40 4.68 -18.01
N PRO A 358 -13.43 5.78 -18.78
CA PRO A 358 -14.26 5.85 -20.00
C PRO A 358 -13.92 4.78 -21.03
N GLY A 359 -12.62 4.45 -21.18
CA GLY A 359 -12.14 3.44 -22.13
C GLY A 359 -12.47 1.98 -21.74
N ASN A 360 -12.91 1.76 -20.49
CA ASN A 360 -13.20 0.43 -19.94
C ASN A 360 -14.69 0.14 -19.82
N ARG A 361 -15.54 1.12 -20.14
CA ARG A 361 -16.99 0.92 -20.10
C ARG A 361 -17.41 -0.18 -21.06
N THR A 362 -18.10 -1.17 -20.55
CA THR A 362 -18.74 -2.19 -21.37
C THR A 362 -19.88 -1.53 -22.16
N ALA A 363 -19.90 -1.74 -23.48
CA ALA A 363 -21.02 -1.30 -24.28
C ALA A 363 -22.26 -2.08 -23.84
N VAL A 364 -23.29 -1.37 -23.36
CA VAL A 364 -24.60 -2.01 -23.12
C VAL A 364 -25.13 -2.46 -24.48
N PRO A 365 -25.45 -3.76 -24.66
CA PRO A 365 -26.11 -4.20 -25.90
C PRO A 365 -27.33 -3.33 -26.16
N ALA A 366 -27.51 -2.88 -27.38
CA ALA A 366 -28.73 -2.20 -27.76
C ALA A 366 -29.93 -3.12 -27.48
N PRO A 367 -31.04 -2.61 -26.93
CA PRO A 367 -32.23 -3.39 -26.62
C PRO A 367 -32.85 -4.03 -27.85
#